data_65333471d3b9d53c128ac5ef72f3ac72
#
_entry.id   65333471d3b9d53c128ac5ef72f3ac72
#
_cell.length_a   1.000
_cell.length_b   1.000
_cell.length_c   1.000
_cell.angle_alpha   90.00
_cell.angle_beta   90.00
_cell.angle_gamma   90.00
#
_symmetry.space_group_name_H-M   'P 1'
#
loop_
_entity.id
_entity.type
_entity.pdbx_description
1 polymer ?
#
loop_
_entity_poly.entity_id
_entity_poly.type
_entity_poly.pdbx_seq_one_letter_code
_entity_poly.pdbx_strand_id
1 'polypeptide(L)'
;MLFRSKGIVSAKGRSLPNDTYVPFIQTDVAINPGNSGGPLFNMSGEVVGINSQIFTRSGGFMGLSFAIPIDVAMDVANQLKAGGKVNRGWLGVVIQEVNKDLAESFGLDKPAGALVAQVLENGPAAKGGVLVGDVILSANGQPIVMSADLPHLVGNLKDGSKADLEDRKSTRLNSSH
;
A
#
# COMPACT_ATOMS: atom_id res chain seq x y z
N MET A 1 -8.79 -33.99 -6.21
CA MET A 1 -9.42 -33.13 -7.22
C MET A 1 -8.57 -31.87 -7.35
N LEU A 2 -8.00 -31.60 -8.55
CA LEU A 2 -7.21 -30.39 -8.79
C LEU A 2 -8.20 -29.28 -9.16
N PHE A 3 -8.40 -28.33 -8.27
CA PHE A 3 -9.18 -27.13 -8.57
C PHE A 3 -8.32 -26.20 -9.43
N ARG A 4 -8.79 -25.88 -10.62
CA ARG A 4 -8.21 -24.87 -11.49
C ARG A 4 -9.24 -23.80 -11.74
N SER A 5 -8.87 -22.56 -11.47
CA SER A 5 -9.69 -21.39 -11.78
C SER A 5 -8.94 -20.49 -12.75
N LYS A 6 -9.66 -19.77 -13.60
CA LYS A 6 -9.10 -18.76 -14.50
C LYS A 6 -9.88 -17.46 -14.34
N GLY A 7 -9.26 -16.36 -14.64
CA GLY A 7 -9.88 -15.04 -14.59
C GLY A 7 -8.93 -13.99 -15.14
N ILE A 8 -9.26 -12.73 -14.87
CA ILE A 8 -8.48 -11.57 -15.30
C ILE A 8 -8.02 -10.75 -14.08
N VAL A 9 -6.95 -10.00 -14.28
CA VAL A 9 -6.51 -8.98 -13.32
C VAL A 9 -7.43 -7.77 -13.47
N SER A 10 -8.17 -7.43 -12.43
CA SER A 10 -9.08 -6.28 -12.41
C SER A 10 -8.47 -5.03 -11.79
N ALA A 11 -7.45 -5.17 -10.93
CA ALA A 11 -6.67 -4.05 -10.42
C ALA A 11 -5.31 -4.53 -9.86
N LYS A 12 -4.37 -3.60 -9.72
CA LYS A 12 -3.09 -3.78 -9.00
C LYS A 12 -2.92 -2.69 -7.96
N GLY A 13 -2.09 -2.94 -6.95
CA GLY A 13 -1.82 -1.97 -5.89
C GLY A 13 -2.99 -1.75 -4.92
N ARG A 14 -3.90 -2.74 -4.79
CA ARG A 14 -5.06 -2.61 -3.89
C ARG A 14 -4.64 -2.79 -2.44
N SER A 15 -4.90 -1.78 -1.61
CA SER A 15 -4.81 -1.92 -0.16
C SER A 15 -6.12 -2.43 0.42
N LEU A 16 -6.02 -3.24 1.46
CA LEU A 16 -7.17 -3.74 2.22
C LEU A 16 -7.15 -3.13 3.63
N PRO A 17 -8.32 -2.93 4.26
CA PRO A 17 -8.40 -2.21 5.54
C PRO A 17 -7.51 -2.78 6.65
N ASN A 18 -7.29 -4.09 6.65
CA ASN A 18 -6.49 -4.79 7.65
C ASN A 18 -5.06 -5.09 7.19
N ASP A 19 -4.68 -4.70 5.97
CA ASP A 19 -3.35 -4.93 5.43
C ASP A 19 -2.97 -3.83 4.43
N THR A 20 -2.38 -2.77 4.95
CA THR A 20 -1.99 -1.58 4.18
C THR A 20 -0.59 -1.70 3.57
N TYR A 21 0.20 -2.72 3.95
CA TYR A 21 1.57 -2.91 3.45
C TYR A 21 1.65 -3.76 2.19
N VAL A 22 0.59 -4.46 1.82
CA VAL A 22 0.57 -5.34 0.65
C VAL A 22 -0.21 -4.69 -0.49
N PRO A 23 0.44 -4.42 -1.65
CA PRO A 23 -0.22 -3.89 -2.84
C PRO A 23 -0.87 -5.03 -3.63
N PHE A 24 -1.99 -5.56 -3.15
CA PHE A 24 -2.62 -6.74 -3.71
C PHE A 24 -2.93 -6.65 -5.20
N ILE A 25 -2.76 -7.78 -5.89
CA ILE A 25 -3.33 -8.01 -7.22
C ILE A 25 -4.79 -8.44 -7.02
N GLN A 26 -5.72 -7.67 -7.54
CA GLN A 26 -7.14 -8.01 -7.55
C GLN A 26 -7.49 -8.76 -8.82
N THR A 27 -8.21 -9.87 -8.67
CA THR A 27 -8.69 -10.68 -9.80
C THR A 27 -10.14 -11.11 -9.58
N ASP A 28 -10.78 -11.63 -10.63
CA ASP A 28 -12.06 -12.33 -10.56
C ASP A 28 -11.89 -13.86 -10.54
N VAL A 29 -10.67 -14.34 -10.35
CA VAL A 29 -10.38 -15.77 -10.20
C VAL A 29 -11.13 -16.33 -9.01
N ALA A 30 -11.94 -17.35 -9.23
CA ALA A 30 -12.72 -17.98 -8.16
C ALA A 30 -11.80 -18.69 -7.15
N ILE A 31 -11.64 -18.07 -6.00
CA ILE A 31 -10.90 -18.60 -4.85
C ILE A 31 -11.90 -19.00 -3.77
N ASN A 32 -11.73 -20.19 -3.20
CA ASN A 32 -12.51 -20.70 -2.10
C ASN A 32 -11.59 -21.17 -0.96
N PRO A 33 -12.10 -21.40 0.24
CA PRO A 33 -11.33 -21.96 1.33
C PRO A 33 -10.53 -23.19 0.90
N GLY A 34 -9.22 -23.18 1.21
CA GLY A 34 -8.23 -24.17 0.77
C GLY A 34 -7.35 -23.74 -0.40
N ASN A 35 -7.68 -22.67 -1.12
CA ASN A 35 -6.85 -22.14 -2.21
C ASN A 35 -5.84 -21.07 -1.71
N SER A 36 -6.00 -20.53 -0.51
CA SER A 36 -5.06 -19.57 0.08
C SER A 36 -3.67 -20.20 0.24
N GLY A 37 -2.62 -19.44 -0.10
CA GLY A 37 -1.26 -19.93 -0.18
C GLY A 37 -0.90 -20.58 -1.52
N GLY A 38 -1.88 -20.88 -2.38
CA GLY A 38 -1.64 -21.39 -3.73
C GLY A 38 -1.15 -20.31 -4.69
N PRO A 39 -0.42 -20.69 -5.74
CA PRO A 39 0.13 -19.75 -6.71
C PRO A 39 -0.92 -19.18 -7.65
N LEU A 40 -0.77 -17.90 -8.00
CA LEU A 40 -1.41 -17.26 -9.13
C LEU A 40 -0.44 -17.26 -10.30
N PHE A 41 -0.83 -17.89 -11.42
CA PHE A 41 -0.01 -17.97 -12.62
C PHE A 41 -0.45 -16.97 -13.69
N ASN A 42 0.50 -16.47 -14.47
CA ASN A 42 0.21 -15.79 -15.73
C ASN A 42 0.05 -16.79 -16.89
N MET A 43 -0.20 -16.26 -18.10
CA MET A 43 -0.37 -17.10 -19.30
C MET A 43 0.94 -17.75 -19.78
N SER A 44 2.10 -17.29 -19.30
CA SER A 44 3.41 -17.89 -19.58
C SER A 44 3.77 -19.01 -18.59
N GLY A 45 2.90 -19.30 -17.61
CA GLY A 45 3.15 -20.32 -16.58
C GLY A 45 4.04 -19.83 -15.43
N GLU A 46 4.31 -18.52 -15.33
CA GLU A 46 5.09 -17.93 -14.26
C GLU A 46 4.19 -17.62 -13.07
N VAL A 47 4.71 -17.80 -11.86
CA VAL A 47 4.02 -17.39 -10.63
C VAL A 47 4.12 -15.87 -10.51
N VAL A 48 2.99 -15.17 -10.53
CA VAL A 48 2.90 -13.71 -10.39
C VAL A 48 2.38 -13.28 -9.03
N GLY A 49 1.84 -14.20 -8.24
CA GLY A 49 1.36 -13.90 -6.89
C GLY A 49 0.99 -15.15 -6.10
N ILE A 50 0.68 -14.93 -4.83
CA ILE A 50 0.21 -15.94 -3.89
C ILE A 50 -1.22 -15.60 -3.48
N ASN A 51 -2.16 -16.50 -3.71
CA ASN A 51 -3.55 -16.30 -3.33
C ASN A 51 -3.67 -16.11 -1.83
N SER A 52 -4.34 -15.05 -1.39
CA SER A 52 -4.43 -14.68 0.02
C SER A 52 -5.86 -14.71 0.51
N GLN A 53 -6.70 -13.83 0.03
CA GLN A 53 -8.03 -13.64 0.57
C GLN A 53 -9.04 -13.24 -0.51
N ILE A 54 -10.32 -13.31 -0.14
CA ILE A 54 -11.44 -12.88 -0.97
C ILE A 54 -12.21 -11.77 -0.26
N PHE A 55 -12.88 -10.92 -1.02
CA PHE A 55 -13.93 -10.09 -0.45
C PHE A 55 -15.19 -10.95 -0.33
N THR A 56 -15.73 -11.04 0.89
CA THR A 56 -16.91 -11.85 1.13
C THR A 56 -17.77 -11.28 2.26
N ARG A 57 -19.09 -11.49 2.15
CA ARG A 57 -20.05 -11.23 3.22
C ARG A 57 -20.61 -12.52 3.80
N SER A 58 -20.48 -13.62 3.07
CA SER A 58 -21.10 -14.92 3.40
C SER A 58 -20.07 -16.06 3.55
N GLY A 59 -18.78 -15.76 3.43
CA GLY A 59 -17.68 -16.75 3.47
C GLY A 59 -17.36 -17.39 2.11
N GLY A 60 -18.17 -17.18 1.07
CA GLY A 60 -17.93 -17.67 -0.29
C GLY A 60 -17.40 -16.59 -1.22
N PHE A 61 -16.85 -17.01 -2.37
CA PHE A 61 -16.39 -16.12 -3.43
C PHE A 61 -17.51 -15.25 -4.00
N MET A 62 -17.28 -13.95 -4.09
CA MET A 62 -18.24 -12.94 -4.59
C MET A 62 -17.65 -12.09 -5.72
N GLY A 63 -16.80 -12.67 -6.56
CA GLY A 63 -16.22 -11.98 -7.72
C GLY A 63 -14.93 -11.20 -7.47
N LEU A 64 -14.45 -11.11 -6.22
CA LEU A 64 -13.22 -10.42 -5.89
C LEU A 64 -12.27 -11.31 -5.09
N SER A 65 -11.08 -11.50 -5.62
CA SER A 65 -9.98 -12.23 -5.01
C SER A 65 -8.73 -11.36 -4.98
N PHE A 66 -7.89 -11.58 -3.98
CA PHE A 66 -6.67 -10.82 -3.75
C PHE A 66 -5.48 -11.77 -3.62
N ALA A 67 -4.43 -11.48 -4.39
CA ALA A 67 -3.17 -12.19 -4.32
C ALA A 67 -2.05 -11.23 -3.93
N ILE A 68 -1.12 -11.71 -3.10
CA ILE A 68 0.12 -11.01 -2.75
C ILE A 68 1.03 -11.09 -3.98
N PRO A 69 1.53 -9.96 -4.51
CA PRO A 69 2.50 -9.97 -5.61
C PRO A 69 3.72 -10.84 -5.28
N ILE A 70 4.26 -11.54 -6.27
CA ILE A 70 5.33 -12.51 -6.02
C ILE A 70 6.63 -11.86 -5.55
N ASP A 71 6.96 -10.67 -6.01
CA ASP A 71 8.10 -9.88 -5.56
C ASP A 71 8.02 -9.55 -4.07
N VAL A 72 6.84 -9.12 -3.59
CA VAL A 72 6.57 -8.87 -2.17
C VAL A 72 6.67 -10.16 -1.35
N ALA A 73 6.10 -11.26 -1.85
CA ALA A 73 6.17 -12.57 -1.19
C ALA A 73 7.62 -13.07 -1.08
N MET A 74 8.42 -12.89 -2.13
CA MET A 74 9.83 -13.30 -2.15
C MET A 74 10.70 -12.44 -1.23
N ASP A 75 10.44 -11.12 -1.15
CA ASP A 75 11.15 -10.26 -0.20
C ASP A 75 10.89 -10.70 1.25
N VAL A 76 9.63 -10.92 1.60
CA VAL A 76 9.25 -11.45 2.92
C VAL A 76 9.91 -12.80 3.20
N ALA A 77 9.89 -13.72 2.24
CA ALA A 77 10.51 -15.04 2.38
C ALA A 77 12.03 -14.94 2.60
N ASN A 78 12.70 -14.03 1.88
CA ASN A 78 14.14 -13.81 2.04
C ASN A 78 14.47 -13.20 3.41
N GLN A 79 13.69 -12.25 3.91
CA GLN A 79 13.85 -11.69 5.25
C GLN A 79 13.67 -12.77 6.33
N LEU A 80 12.64 -13.60 6.21
CA LEU A 80 12.39 -14.69 7.15
C LEU A 80 13.53 -15.72 7.16
N LYS A 81 14.07 -16.10 5.99
CA LYS A 81 15.24 -16.98 5.89
C LYS A 81 16.48 -16.40 6.52
N ALA A 82 16.71 -15.09 6.34
CA ALA A 82 17.92 -14.43 6.84
C ALA A 82 17.89 -14.14 8.34
N GLY A 83 16.73 -13.77 8.90
CA GLY A 83 16.64 -13.29 10.27
C GLY A 83 15.44 -13.77 11.08
N GLY A 84 14.58 -14.65 10.51
CA GLY A 84 13.40 -15.19 11.19
C GLY A 84 12.28 -14.19 11.45
N LYS A 85 12.44 -12.94 11.01
CA LYS A 85 11.46 -11.86 11.17
C LYS A 85 11.40 -10.95 9.95
N VAL A 86 10.25 -10.30 9.76
CA VAL A 86 10.06 -9.27 8.74
C VAL A 86 10.14 -7.92 9.41
N ASN A 87 11.06 -7.07 8.94
CA ASN A 87 11.17 -5.69 9.37
C ASN A 87 10.53 -4.81 8.30
N ARG A 88 9.65 -3.91 8.73
CA ARG A 88 8.98 -2.95 7.84
C ARG A 88 9.31 -1.54 8.29
N GLY A 89 9.61 -0.67 7.32
CA GLY A 89 9.73 0.75 7.60
C GLY A 89 8.43 1.33 8.11
N TRP A 90 8.54 2.35 8.96
CA TRP A 90 7.41 3.02 9.57
C TRP A 90 7.70 4.52 9.72
N LEU A 91 6.76 5.37 9.32
CA LEU A 91 6.89 6.83 9.41
C LEU A 91 6.26 7.43 10.67
N GLY A 92 5.22 6.81 11.19
CA GLY A 92 4.46 7.36 12.31
C GLY A 92 3.51 8.48 11.89
N VAL A 93 2.80 8.29 10.81
CA VAL A 93 1.75 9.19 10.33
C VAL A 93 0.43 8.44 10.14
N VAL A 94 -0.68 9.17 10.32
CA VAL A 94 -2.00 8.76 9.83
C VAL A 94 -2.24 9.54 8.55
N ILE A 95 -2.60 8.86 7.49
CA ILE A 95 -2.79 9.45 6.16
C ILE A 95 -4.24 9.32 5.69
N GLN A 96 -4.61 10.20 4.79
CA GLN A 96 -5.91 10.25 4.15
C GLN A 96 -5.73 10.41 2.63
N GLU A 97 -6.66 9.85 1.86
CA GLU A 97 -6.70 9.99 0.41
C GLU A 97 -6.97 11.44 0.01
N VAL A 98 -6.25 11.92 -1.01
CA VAL A 98 -6.46 13.23 -1.60
C VAL A 98 -7.55 13.12 -2.66
N ASN A 99 -8.76 13.56 -2.35
CA ASN A 99 -9.85 13.66 -3.31
C ASN A 99 -9.72 14.95 -4.15
N LYS A 100 -10.66 15.17 -5.08
CA LYS A 100 -10.64 16.31 -5.99
C LYS A 100 -10.69 17.65 -5.25
N ASP A 101 -11.56 17.77 -4.25
CA ASP A 101 -11.73 19.03 -3.49
C ASP A 101 -10.47 19.37 -2.68
N LEU A 102 -9.84 18.35 -2.10
CA LEU A 102 -8.55 18.52 -1.40
C LEU A 102 -7.44 18.89 -2.39
N ALA A 103 -7.37 18.24 -3.55
CA ALA A 103 -6.38 18.58 -4.56
C ALA A 103 -6.48 20.05 -4.98
N GLU A 104 -7.69 20.55 -5.25
CA GLU A 104 -7.95 21.96 -5.57
C GLU A 104 -7.51 22.88 -4.42
N SER A 105 -7.84 22.52 -3.17
CA SER A 105 -7.48 23.31 -1.98
C SER A 105 -5.96 23.40 -1.77
N PHE A 106 -5.21 22.35 -2.13
CA PHE A 106 -3.76 22.33 -2.06
C PHE A 106 -3.08 22.82 -3.35
N GLY A 107 -3.83 23.24 -4.36
CA GLY A 107 -3.32 23.68 -5.65
C GLY A 107 -2.57 22.57 -6.39
N LEU A 108 -3.06 21.36 -6.32
CA LEU A 108 -2.59 20.22 -7.10
C LEU A 108 -3.37 20.11 -8.41
N ASP A 109 -2.70 19.79 -9.50
CA ASP A 109 -3.33 19.66 -10.83
C ASP A 109 -4.31 18.49 -10.90
N LYS A 110 -4.11 17.49 -10.06
CA LYS A 110 -4.93 16.28 -9.97
C LYS A 110 -4.90 15.69 -8.56
N PRO A 111 -5.91 14.89 -8.20
CA PRO A 111 -5.88 14.10 -6.96
C PRO A 111 -4.67 13.17 -6.97
N ALA A 112 -3.73 13.40 -6.07
CA ALA A 112 -2.54 12.57 -5.88
C ALA A 112 -1.91 12.85 -4.51
N GLY A 113 -1.12 11.90 -4.03
CA GLY A 113 -0.41 12.02 -2.77
C GLY A 113 -1.15 11.44 -1.58
N ALA A 114 -0.53 11.55 -0.43
CA ALA A 114 -1.07 11.15 0.87
C ALA A 114 -1.14 12.37 1.80
N LEU A 115 -2.34 12.82 2.15
CA LEU A 115 -2.54 13.91 3.10
C LEU A 115 -2.26 13.39 4.52
N VAL A 116 -1.37 14.08 5.23
CA VAL A 116 -1.05 13.78 6.63
C VAL A 116 -2.16 14.30 7.54
N ALA A 117 -2.96 13.40 8.08
CA ALA A 117 -4.05 13.71 9.00
C ALA A 117 -3.57 13.79 10.46
N GLN A 118 -2.54 13.00 10.81
CA GLN A 118 -1.92 13.02 12.14
C GLN A 118 -0.45 12.62 12.04
N VAL A 119 0.37 13.21 12.90
CA VAL A 119 1.78 12.83 13.09
C VAL A 119 1.93 12.34 14.52
N LEU A 120 2.49 11.14 14.67
CA LEU A 120 2.72 10.55 15.99
C LEU A 120 3.96 11.18 16.63
N GLU A 121 3.81 11.63 17.87
CA GLU A 121 4.91 12.19 18.64
C GLU A 121 6.09 11.20 18.72
N ASN A 122 7.30 11.72 18.62
CA ASN A 122 8.54 10.94 18.62
C ASN A 122 8.72 9.96 17.45
N GLY A 123 7.79 9.90 16.49
CA GLY A 123 7.91 9.11 15.26
C GLY A 123 8.97 9.67 14.29
N PRO A 124 9.42 8.86 13.30
CA PRO A 124 10.37 9.33 12.30
C PRO A 124 9.89 10.56 11.53
N ALA A 125 8.60 10.60 11.16
CA ALA A 125 8.01 11.74 10.44
C ALA A 125 8.06 13.04 11.27
N ALA A 126 7.74 12.97 12.58
CA ALA A 126 7.85 14.12 13.47
C ALA A 126 9.28 14.64 13.55
N LYS A 127 10.27 13.74 13.69
CA LYS A 127 11.70 14.08 13.70
C LYS A 127 12.18 14.63 12.35
N GLY A 128 11.58 14.19 11.25
CA GLY A 128 11.85 14.66 9.89
C GLY A 128 11.17 15.99 9.54
N GLY A 129 10.34 16.54 10.44
CA GLY A 129 9.68 17.82 10.22
C GLY A 129 8.39 17.75 9.40
N VAL A 130 7.83 16.57 9.23
CA VAL A 130 6.50 16.38 8.61
C VAL A 130 5.42 16.90 9.57
N LEU A 131 4.47 17.64 9.05
CA LEU A 131 3.40 18.27 9.81
C LEU A 131 2.03 17.77 9.35
N VAL A 132 1.05 17.89 10.24
CA VAL A 132 -0.35 17.69 9.88
C VAL A 132 -0.76 18.70 8.82
N GLY A 133 -1.43 18.25 7.77
CA GLY A 133 -1.83 19.06 6.62
C GLY A 133 -0.80 19.05 5.48
N ASP A 134 0.36 18.43 5.63
CA ASP A 134 1.28 18.22 4.50
C ASP A 134 0.71 17.13 3.55
N VAL A 135 0.90 17.28 2.26
CA VAL A 135 0.58 16.26 1.25
C VAL A 135 1.89 15.66 0.73
N ILE A 136 2.14 14.40 1.06
CA ILE A 136 3.32 13.67 0.59
C ILE A 136 3.07 13.24 -0.85
N LEU A 137 3.89 13.74 -1.78
CA LEU A 137 3.74 13.53 -3.22
C LEU A 137 4.70 12.48 -3.77
N SER A 138 5.84 12.29 -3.13
CA SER A 138 6.79 11.23 -3.50
C SER A 138 7.56 10.71 -2.28
N ALA A 139 8.08 9.49 -2.38
CA ALA A 139 8.99 8.90 -1.41
C ALA A 139 10.16 8.26 -2.17
N ASN A 140 11.40 8.66 -1.86
CA ASN A 140 12.63 8.22 -2.54
C ASN A 140 12.54 8.36 -4.08
N GLY A 141 11.95 9.45 -4.55
CA GLY A 141 11.74 9.73 -5.98
C GLY A 141 10.61 8.92 -6.64
N GLN A 142 9.93 8.07 -5.91
CA GLN A 142 8.76 7.34 -6.42
C GLN A 142 7.47 8.12 -6.12
N PRO A 143 6.64 8.42 -7.13
CA PRO A 143 5.43 9.22 -6.93
C PRO A 143 4.39 8.46 -6.12
N ILE A 144 3.67 9.18 -5.27
CA ILE A 144 2.50 8.73 -4.54
C ILE A 144 1.26 9.12 -5.36
N VAL A 145 0.66 8.17 -6.04
CA VAL A 145 -0.55 8.40 -6.84
C VAL A 145 -1.79 8.28 -5.96
N MET A 146 -1.83 7.27 -5.09
CA MET A 146 -2.87 7.08 -4.08
C MET A 146 -2.23 7.08 -2.70
N SER A 147 -2.97 7.47 -1.67
CA SER A 147 -2.43 7.47 -0.29
C SER A 147 -1.87 6.10 0.13
N ALA A 148 -2.46 5.02 -0.38
CA ALA A 148 -2.03 3.65 -0.14
C ALA A 148 -0.62 3.31 -0.66
N ASP A 149 -0.07 4.09 -1.60
CA ASP A 149 1.28 3.87 -2.12
C ASP A 149 2.34 4.16 -1.04
N LEU A 150 2.08 5.13 -0.17
CA LEU A 150 3.03 5.55 0.86
C LEU A 150 3.41 4.42 1.83
N PRO A 151 2.48 3.71 2.49
CA PRO A 151 2.83 2.59 3.35
C PRO A 151 3.51 1.43 2.60
N HIS A 152 3.19 1.20 1.32
CA HIS A 152 3.88 0.20 0.51
C HIS A 152 5.35 0.57 0.28
N LEU A 153 5.62 1.81 -0.13
CA LEU A 153 6.98 2.29 -0.38
C LEU A 153 7.81 2.31 0.89
N VAL A 154 7.24 2.85 1.97
CA VAL A 154 7.91 2.95 3.27
C VAL A 154 8.13 1.59 3.90
N GLY A 155 7.15 0.69 3.81
CA GLY A 155 7.23 -0.67 4.36
C GLY A 155 8.38 -1.51 3.77
N ASN A 156 8.81 -1.20 2.55
CA ASN A 156 9.93 -1.87 1.88
C ASN A 156 11.31 -1.28 2.26
N LEU A 157 11.34 -0.17 3.00
CA LEU A 157 12.61 0.39 3.48
C LEU A 157 13.15 -0.42 4.66
N LYS A 158 14.47 -0.57 4.70
CA LYS A 158 15.14 -1.19 5.85
C LYS A 158 14.97 -0.32 7.09
N ASP A 159 14.80 -0.96 8.23
CA ASP A 159 14.78 -0.27 9.52
C ASP A 159 16.04 0.60 9.70
N GLY A 160 15.85 1.84 10.16
CA GLY A 160 16.91 2.84 10.31
C GLY A 160 17.38 3.51 9.02
N SER A 161 16.85 3.16 7.84
CA SER A 161 17.15 3.89 6.60
C SER A 161 16.45 5.25 6.57
N LYS A 162 17.04 6.20 5.83
CA LYS A 162 16.39 7.50 5.56
C LYS A 162 15.39 7.34 4.43
N ALA A 163 14.26 8.04 4.55
CA ALA A 163 13.29 8.23 3.49
C ALA A 163 13.32 9.70 3.06
N ASP A 164 13.57 9.95 1.77
CA ASP A 164 13.45 11.28 1.20
C ASP A 164 11.99 11.47 0.77
N LEU A 165 11.31 12.42 1.39
CA LEU A 165 9.91 12.74 1.11
C LEU A 165 9.84 14.10 0.42
N GLU A 166 9.11 14.15 -0.68
CA GLU A 166 8.69 15.39 -1.30
C GLU A 166 7.26 15.68 -0.89
N ASP A 167 7.05 16.82 -0.26
CA ASP A 167 5.75 17.22 0.25
C ASP A 167 5.33 18.58 -0.29
N ARG A 168 4.01 18.80 -0.35
CA ARG A 168 3.42 20.11 -0.50
C ARG A 168 2.90 20.56 0.84
N LYS A 169 3.48 21.64 1.35
CA LYS A 169 3.05 22.24 2.62
C LYS A 169 1.66 22.85 2.48
N SER A 170 0.81 22.64 3.48
CA SER A 170 -0.44 23.38 3.56
C SER A 170 -0.16 24.88 3.59
N THR A 171 -0.87 25.66 2.79
CA THR A 171 -0.81 27.12 2.86
C THR A 171 -1.39 27.52 4.22
N ARG A 172 -0.53 27.73 5.22
CA ARG A 172 -0.98 28.29 6.48
C ARG A 172 -1.46 29.71 6.20
N LEU A 173 -2.75 29.94 6.30
CA LEU A 173 -3.26 31.28 6.52
C LEU A 173 -2.67 31.72 7.88
N ASN A 174 -1.67 32.58 7.82
CA ASN A 174 -1.21 33.31 8.99
C ASN A 174 -2.36 34.20 9.46
N SER A 175 -3.21 33.67 10.33
CA SER A 175 -4.08 34.48 11.16
C SER A 175 -3.24 35.02 12.31
N SER A 176 -2.44 36.02 11.99
CA SER A 176 -1.95 36.96 13.00
C SER A 176 -3.14 37.80 13.45
N HIS A 177 -3.66 37.50 14.61
CA HIS A 177 -4.34 38.50 15.48
C HIS A 177 -4.03 38.12 16.91
#